data_9cbba945a369bcd85573accb05044c81
#
_entry.id   9cbba945a369bcd85573accb05044c81
#
_cell.length_a   1.000
_cell.length_b   1.000
_cell.length_c   1.000
_cell.angle_alpha   90.00
_cell.angle_beta   90.00
_cell.angle_gamma   90.00
#
_symmetry.space_group_name_H-M   'P 1'
#
loop_
_entity.id
_entity.type
_entity.pdbx_description
1 polymer ?
#
loop_
_entity_poly.entity_id
_entity_poly.type
_entity_poly.pdbx_seq_one_letter_code
_entity_poly.pdbx_strand_id
1 'polypeptide(L)'
;MSEICPTAALELNQELSLLSDSDQAHGTIHALIEKSNFFSDLDQDEIAMLAVWIKAFKAPTGTMILKEGDPNASLCIIVEGDVNIFKETSHNEHIRIAEISSGASIGEMGVIDGQPLSASAVSSSDSVVLIMTPKDFNNLMTKNSNLGVKIL
;
A
#
# COMPACT_ATOMS: atom_id res chain seq x y z
N MET A 1 -22.70 -8.48 -8.51
CA MET A 1 -22.54 -7.86 -9.82
C MET A 1 -21.23 -7.12 -9.86
N SER A 2 -20.39 -7.42 -10.83
CA SER A 2 -19.11 -6.73 -10.92
C SER A 2 -19.32 -5.31 -11.45
N GLU A 3 -18.64 -4.37 -10.81
CA GLU A 3 -18.65 -2.99 -11.26
C GLU A 3 -17.60 -2.82 -12.35
N ILE A 4 -17.98 -2.13 -13.42
CA ILE A 4 -17.06 -1.77 -14.47
C ILE A 4 -16.64 -0.33 -14.22
N CYS A 5 -15.34 -0.12 -14.11
CA CYS A 5 -14.78 1.21 -13.93
C CYS A 5 -14.15 1.65 -15.24
N PRO A 6 -14.57 2.76 -15.83
CA PRO A 6 -13.93 3.28 -17.05
C PRO A 6 -12.46 3.57 -16.81
N THR A 7 -11.63 3.34 -17.80
CA THR A 7 -10.20 3.60 -17.70
C THR A 7 -9.93 5.04 -17.26
N ALA A 8 -10.69 5.99 -17.81
CA ALA A 8 -10.55 7.42 -17.46
C ALA A 8 -10.78 7.66 -15.96
N ALA A 9 -11.66 6.90 -15.30
CA ALA A 9 -11.90 7.05 -13.87
C ALA A 9 -10.71 6.61 -13.05
N LEU A 10 -9.93 5.62 -13.53
CA LEU A 10 -8.72 5.19 -12.86
C LEU A 10 -7.55 6.15 -13.11
N GLU A 11 -7.62 6.95 -14.16
CA GLU A 11 -6.58 7.93 -14.50
C GLU A 11 -6.83 9.28 -13.84
N LEU A 12 -8.07 9.58 -13.50
CA LEU A 12 -8.46 10.83 -12.84
C LEU A 12 -8.27 10.72 -11.34
N ASN A 13 -7.09 10.36 -10.94
CA ASN A 13 -6.84 10.12 -9.52
C ASN A 13 -6.60 11.41 -8.74
N GLN A 14 -7.09 11.45 -7.54
CA GLN A 14 -6.61 12.33 -6.52
C GLN A 14 -5.19 11.87 -6.17
N GLU A 15 -4.31 12.78 -5.86
CA GLU A 15 -2.97 12.40 -5.47
C GLU A 15 -2.95 11.92 -4.01
N LEU A 16 -2.11 10.92 -3.75
CA LEU A 16 -1.80 10.53 -2.38
C LEU A 16 -1.10 11.70 -1.69
N SER A 17 -1.55 12.02 -0.49
CA SER A 17 -0.93 13.06 0.33
C SER A 17 -0.08 12.43 1.41
N LEU A 18 1.20 12.73 1.43
CA LEU A 18 2.08 12.29 2.50
C LEU A 18 1.59 12.87 3.82
N LEU A 19 1.38 12.02 4.83
CA LEU A 19 0.79 12.45 6.10
C LEU A 19 1.71 13.35 6.90
N SER A 20 3.00 13.12 6.86
CA SER A 20 3.96 14.03 7.46
C SER A 20 5.37 13.64 7.02
N ASP A 21 6.20 14.65 6.86
CA ASP A 21 7.61 14.51 6.53
C ASP A 21 8.49 15.27 7.52
N SER A 22 7.93 15.57 8.70
CA SER A 22 8.65 16.23 9.80
C SER A 22 9.05 15.19 10.85
N ASP A 23 9.79 15.64 11.86
CA ASP A 23 10.24 14.78 12.95
C ASP A 23 9.09 14.11 13.71
N GLN A 24 7.89 14.67 13.64
CA GLN A 24 6.70 14.06 14.23
C GLN A 24 6.19 12.88 13.41
N ALA A 25 6.68 12.73 12.19
CA ALA A 25 6.28 11.65 11.30
C ALA A 25 6.56 10.28 11.89
N HIS A 26 7.70 10.10 12.52
CA HIS A 26 8.09 8.80 13.08
C HIS A 26 7.13 8.35 14.18
N GLY A 27 6.68 9.26 15.03
CA GLY A 27 5.68 8.94 16.05
C GLY A 27 4.34 8.55 15.42
N THR A 28 3.90 9.31 14.43
CA THR A 28 2.65 9.05 13.72
C THR A 28 2.73 7.73 12.94
N ILE A 29 3.83 7.48 12.25
CA ILE A 29 4.01 6.24 11.47
C ILE A 29 4.04 5.04 12.40
N HIS A 30 4.73 5.12 13.54
CA HIS A 30 4.75 4.07 14.53
C HIS A 30 3.33 3.70 14.98
N ALA A 31 2.54 4.71 15.33
CA ALA A 31 1.16 4.51 15.74
C ALA A 31 0.31 3.89 14.63
N LEU A 32 0.51 4.30 13.38
CA LEU A 32 -0.21 3.76 12.24
C LEU A 32 0.18 2.31 11.96
N ILE A 33 1.45 1.97 12.10
CA ILE A 33 1.91 0.58 11.96
C ILE A 33 1.22 -0.30 13.00
N GLU A 34 1.17 0.15 14.25
CA GLU A 34 0.47 -0.58 15.31
C GLU A 34 -1.02 -0.71 15.01
N LYS A 35 -1.64 0.39 14.58
CA LYS A 35 -3.07 0.42 14.27
C LYS A 35 -3.44 -0.50 13.12
N SER A 36 -2.56 -0.66 12.14
CA SER A 36 -2.81 -1.52 10.99
C SER A 36 -2.99 -2.99 11.38
N ASN A 37 -2.42 -3.36 12.51
CA ASN A 37 -2.44 -4.74 13.00
C ASN A 37 -1.83 -5.75 12.03
N PHE A 38 -1.12 -5.28 11.03
CA PHE A 38 -0.49 -6.12 10.02
C PHE A 38 0.82 -6.72 10.54
N PHE A 39 1.54 -5.94 11.34
CA PHE A 39 2.84 -6.33 11.88
C PHE A 39 2.75 -6.68 13.37
N SER A 40 1.74 -7.48 13.74
CA SER A 40 1.48 -7.81 15.14
C SER A 40 2.60 -8.61 15.81
N ASP A 41 3.46 -9.25 15.02
CA ASP A 41 4.58 -10.06 15.54
C ASP A 41 5.81 -9.22 15.85
N LEU A 42 5.80 -7.92 15.57
CA LEU A 42 6.94 -7.06 15.81
C LEU A 42 6.86 -6.41 17.18
N ASP A 43 8.00 -6.32 17.87
CA ASP A 43 8.09 -5.54 19.11
C ASP A 43 8.28 -4.05 18.79
N GLN A 44 8.32 -3.22 19.84
CA GLN A 44 8.40 -1.76 19.69
C GLN A 44 9.68 -1.32 18.97
N ASP A 45 10.80 -1.97 19.24
CA ASP A 45 12.06 -1.64 18.60
C ASP A 45 12.03 -2.00 17.12
N GLU A 46 11.43 -3.14 16.78
CA GLU A 46 11.28 -3.57 15.39
C GLU A 46 10.35 -2.64 14.60
N ILE A 47 9.27 -2.19 15.22
CA ILE A 47 8.37 -1.22 14.59
C ILE A 47 9.10 0.10 14.34
N ALA A 48 9.91 0.56 15.28
CA ALA A 48 10.69 1.78 15.11
C ALA A 48 11.68 1.66 13.94
N MET A 49 12.29 0.50 13.77
CA MET A 49 13.18 0.24 12.63
C MET A 49 12.40 0.21 11.31
N LEU A 50 11.25 -0.42 11.30
CA LEU A 50 10.39 -0.49 10.12
C LEU A 50 9.92 0.91 9.69
N ALA A 51 9.61 1.77 10.64
CA ALA A 51 9.09 3.11 10.37
C ALA A 51 10.06 3.97 9.54
N VAL A 52 11.34 3.66 9.54
CA VAL A 52 12.33 4.36 8.72
C VAL A 52 12.10 4.11 7.22
N TRP A 53 11.56 2.94 6.88
CA TRP A 53 11.45 2.46 5.50
C TRP A 53 10.03 2.49 4.94
N ILE A 54 9.08 2.92 5.75
CA ILE A 54 7.68 2.93 5.34
C ILE A 54 7.12 4.35 5.46
N LYS A 55 6.23 4.73 4.54
CA LYS A 55 5.61 6.06 4.54
C LYS A 55 4.11 5.93 4.63
N ALA A 56 3.47 6.90 5.27
CA ALA A 56 2.03 6.95 5.41
C ALA A 56 1.44 8.01 4.49
N PHE A 57 0.32 7.66 3.86
CA PHE A 57 -0.38 8.55 2.93
C PHE A 57 -1.86 8.59 3.23
N LYS A 58 -2.45 9.76 2.99
CA LYS A 58 -3.90 9.89 2.88
C LYS A 58 -4.32 9.61 1.45
N ALA A 59 -5.36 8.81 1.31
CA ALA A 59 -5.96 8.50 0.01
C ALA A 59 -7.43 8.89 0.06
N PRO A 60 -7.78 10.12 -0.36
CA PRO A 60 -9.19 10.50 -0.46
C PRO A 60 -9.94 9.55 -1.38
N THR A 61 -11.24 9.46 -1.21
CA THR A 61 -12.09 8.62 -2.06
C THR A 61 -11.80 8.87 -3.54
N GLY A 62 -11.58 7.79 -4.30
CA GLY A 62 -11.30 7.90 -5.74
C GLY A 62 -9.82 8.03 -6.08
N THR A 63 -8.92 7.90 -5.11
CA THR A 63 -7.49 7.96 -5.36
C THR A 63 -6.98 6.62 -5.89
N MET A 64 -6.26 6.65 -7.01
CA MET A 64 -5.52 5.47 -7.46
C MET A 64 -4.26 5.32 -6.62
N ILE A 65 -4.24 4.32 -5.79
CA ILE A 65 -3.11 4.07 -4.88
C ILE A 65 -2.01 3.28 -5.60
N LEU A 66 -2.42 2.25 -6.33
CA LEU A 66 -1.52 1.39 -7.11
C LEU A 66 -2.15 1.15 -8.48
N LYS A 67 -1.30 1.05 -9.50
CA LYS A 67 -1.75 0.86 -10.89
C LYS A 67 -1.25 -0.47 -11.43
N GLU A 68 -2.17 -1.22 -12.03
CA GLU A 68 -1.84 -2.49 -12.70
C GLU A 68 -0.75 -2.28 -13.73
N GLY A 69 0.22 -3.19 -13.74
CA GLY A 69 1.33 -3.14 -14.69
C GLY A 69 2.50 -2.26 -14.27
N ASP A 70 2.39 -1.53 -13.17
CA ASP A 70 3.50 -0.70 -12.69
C ASP A 70 4.68 -1.59 -12.30
N PRO A 71 5.84 -1.41 -12.93
CA PRO A 71 7.03 -2.22 -12.63
C PRO A 71 7.64 -1.91 -11.25
N ASN A 72 7.31 -0.76 -10.67
CA ASN A 72 7.78 -0.37 -9.34
C ASN A 72 6.73 -0.71 -8.28
N ALA A 73 6.28 -1.95 -8.27
CA ALA A 73 5.22 -2.41 -7.39
C ALA A 73 5.61 -2.25 -5.92
N SER A 74 4.91 -1.38 -5.22
CA SER A 74 5.14 -1.12 -3.80
C SER A 74 4.19 -1.98 -2.97
N LEU A 75 4.62 -2.30 -1.75
CA LEU A 75 3.74 -2.91 -0.75
C LEU A 75 2.85 -1.82 -0.18
N CYS A 76 1.56 -2.04 -0.20
CA CYS A 76 0.57 -1.12 0.38
C CYS A 76 -0.24 -1.84 1.45
N ILE A 77 -0.33 -1.25 2.63
CA ILE A 77 -1.09 -1.78 3.76
C ILE A 77 -2.18 -0.78 4.11
N ILE A 78 -3.41 -1.26 4.22
CA ILE A 78 -4.56 -0.41 4.55
C ILE A 78 -4.64 -0.27 6.07
N VAL A 79 -4.51 0.95 6.57
CA VAL A 79 -4.68 1.24 8.00
C VAL A 79 -6.13 1.56 8.30
N GLU A 80 -6.74 2.43 7.49
CA GLU A 80 -8.13 2.85 7.62
C GLU A 80 -8.76 2.94 6.24
N GLY A 81 -10.06 2.70 6.17
CA GLY A 81 -10.84 2.88 4.96
C GLY A 81 -10.98 1.61 4.15
N ASP A 82 -11.44 1.78 2.93
CA ASP A 82 -11.75 0.69 2.02
C ASP A 82 -11.14 0.97 0.65
N VAL A 83 -10.67 -0.08 0.01
CA VAL A 83 -10.00 0.01 -1.29
C VAL A 83 -10.58 -1.04 -2.22
N ASN A 84 -10.98 -0.61 -3.40
CA ASN A 84 -11.43 -1.49 -4.46
C ASN A 84 -10.25 -1.93 -5.32
N ILE A 85 -10.23 -3.21 -5.65
CA ILE A 85 -9.22 -3.80 -6.53
C ILE A 85 -9.84 -4.04 -7.89
N PHE A 86 -9.20 -3.50 -8.92
CA PHE A 86 -9.67 -3.60 -10.31
C PHE A 86 -8.65 -4.34 -11.16
N LYS A 87 -9.17 -5.09 -12.12
CA LYS A 87 -8.35 -5.78 -13.11
C LYS A 87 -8.80 -5.38 -14.50
N GLU A 88 -7.84 -5.11 -15.37
CA GLU A 88 -8.11 -4.76 -16.75
C GLU A 88 -8.50 -6.02 -17.54
N THR A 89 -9.56 -5.90 -18.34
CA THR A 89 -10.00 -6.97 -19.23
C THR A 89 -9.37 -6.85 -20.59
N SER A 90 -9.59 -7.85 -21.45
CA SER A 90 -9.14 -7.82 -22.85
C SER A 90 -9.80 -6.70 -23.68
N HIS A 91 -10.87 -6.10 -23.18
CA HIS A 91 -11.60 -5.01 -23.84
C HIS A 91 -11.23 -3.64 -23.27
N ASN A 92 -10.13 -3.51 -22.54
CA ASN A 92 -9.68 -2.28 -21.89
C ASN A 92 -10.67 -1.74 -20.85
N GLU A 93 -11.50 -2.61 -20.30
CA GLU A 93 -12.38 -2.28 -19.19
C GLU A 93 -11.73 -2.70 -17.88
N HIS A 94 -12.11 -2.01 -16.79
CA HIS A 94 -11.62 -2.36 -15.45
C HIS A 94 -12.78 -2.93 -14.65
N ILE A 95 -12.62 -4.16 -14.18
CA ILE A 95 -13.63 -4.87 -13.40
C ILE A 95 -13.17 -4.95 -11.95
N ARG A 96 -14.05 -4.58 -11.03
CA ARG A 96 -13.77 -4.76 -9.61
C ARG A 96 -13.78 -6.24 -9.27
N ILE A 97 -12.64 -6.74 -8.79
CA ILE A 97 -12.48 -8.14 -8.42
C ILE A 97 -12.52 -8.35 -6.91
N ALA A 98 -12.32 -7.29 -6.11
CA ALA A 98 -12.32 -7.39 -4.67
C ALA A 98 -12.48 -6.01 -4.04
N GLU A 99 -12.89 -6.00 -2.79
CA GLU A 99 -12.78 -4.83 -1.91
C GLU A 99 -12.02 -5.28 -0.68
N ILE A 100 -11.02 -4.51 -0.28
CA ILE A 100 -10.21 -4.80 0.90
C ILE A 100 -10.28 -3.62 1.85
N SER A 101 -10.05 -3.90 3.12
CA SER A 101 -10.15 -2.90 4.17
C SER A 101 -9.00 -3.02 5.17
N SER A 102 -9.13 -2.32 6.29
CA SER A 102 -8.10 -2.24 7.33
C SER A 102 -7.48 -3.60 7.66
N GLY A 103 -6.16 -3.63 7.69
CA GLY A 103 -5.38 -4.84 7.96
C GLY A 103 -4.98 -5.65 6.74
N ALA A 104 -5.53 -5.33 5.58
CA ALA A 104 -5.17 -6.01 4.33
C ALA A 104 -3.97 -5.35 3.66
N SER A 105 -3.30 -6.09 2.80
CA SER A 105 -2.15 -5.60 2.06
C SER A 105 -2.25 -5.97 0.58
N ILE A 106 -1.57 -5.19 -0.26
CA ILE A 106 -1.47 -5.41 -1.70
C ILE A 106 -0.03 -5.19 -2.14
N GLY A 107 0.39 -5.90 -3.19
CA GLY A 107 1.68 -5.64 -3.82
C GLY A 107 2.84 -6.41 -3.22
N GLU A 108 2.59 -7.38 -2.36
CA GLU A 108 3.66 -8.16 -1.70
C GLU A 108 4.57 -8.84 -2.72
N MET A 109 4.00 -9.43 -3.75
CA MET A 109 4.79 -10.16 -4.75
C MET A 109 5.71 -9.22 -5.53
N GLY A 110 5.25 -8.00 -5.82
CA GLY A 110 6.08 -7.02 -6.51
C GLY A 110 7.31 -6.63 -5.72
N VAL A 111 7.15 -6.48 -4.42
CA VAL A 111 8.27 -6.14 -3.52
C VAL A 111 9.26 -7.29 -3.41
N ILE A 112 8.77 -8.52 -3.35
CA ILE A 112 9.60 -9.72 -3.16
C ILE A 112 10.25 -10.16 -4.46
N ASP A 113 9.48 -10.28 -5.55
CA ASP A 113 9.91 -10.91 -6.79
C ASP A 113 10.16 -9.92 -7.93
N GLY A 114 9.89 -8.63 -7.72
CA GLY A 114 10.00 -7.63 -8.78
C GLY A 114 8.93 -7.74 -9.85
N GLN A 115 7.86 -8.49 -9.61
CA GLN A 115 6.76 -8.63 -10.56
C GLN A 115 5.98 -7.32 -10.66
N PRO A 116 5.51 -6.94 -11.85
CA PRO A 116 4.61 -5.79 -11.98
C PRO A 116 3.33 -6.02 -11.20
N LEU A 117 2.68 -4.93 -10.81
CA LEU A 117 1.39 -5.02 -10.11
C LEU A 117 0.37 -5.75 -10.97
N SER A 118 -0.31 -6.72 -10.38
CA SER A 118 -1.28 -7.56 -11.09
C SER A 118 -2.67 -6.96 -11.14
N ALA A 119 -2.91 -5.88 -10.42
CA ALA A 119 -4.21 -5.20 -10.36
C ALA A 119 -4.02 -3.76 -9.90
N SER A 120 -5.04 -2.95 -10.12
CA SER A 120 -5.08 -1.57 -9.65
C SER A 120 -5.85 -1.48 -8.34
N ALA A 121 -5.48 -0.51 -7.50
CA ALA A 121 -6.14 -0.27 -6.22
C ALA A 121 -6.61 1.18 -6.16
N VAL A 122 -7.90 1.37 -5.93
CA VAL A 122 -8.53 2.69 -5.86
C VAL A 122 -9.33 2.80 -4.56
N SER A 123 -9.12 3.86 -3.80
CA SER A 123 -9.85 4.07 -2.56
C SER A 123 -11.35 4.25 -2.83
N SER A 124 -12.17 3.47 -2.12
CA SER A 124 -13.64 3.59 -2.19
C SER A 124 -14.19 4.43 -1.06
N SER A 125 -13.37 4.75 -0.07
CA SER A 125 -13.64 5.70 0.99
C SER A 125 -12.36 6.42 1.32
N ASP A 126 -12.44 7.49 2.11
CA ASP A 126 -11.24 8.18 2.56
C ASP A 126 -10.39 7.19 3.38
N SER A 127 -9.16 6.98 2.96
CA SER A 127 -8.32 5.92 3.50
C SER A 127 -6.98 6.46 3.96
N VAL A 128 -6.34 5.69 4.84
CA VAL A 128 -4.96 5.90 5.25
C VAL A 128 -4.20 4.61 4.94
N VAL A 129 -3.10 4.74 4.23
CA VAL A 129 -2.31 3.60 3.78
C VAL A 129 -0.85 3.78 4.13
N LEU A 130 -0.16 2.65 4.33
CA LEU A 130 1.28 2.60 4.51
C LEU A 130 1.88 2.03 3.23
N ILE A 131 2.94 2.67 2.73
CA ILE A 131 3.58 2.24 1.48
C ILE A 131 5.07 2.03 1.70
N MET A 132 5.56 0.88 1.26
CA MET A 132 6.97 0.55 1.21
C MET A 132 7.35 0.25 -0.23
N THR A 133 8.30 1.00 -0.78
CA THR A 133 8.78 0.78 -2.15
C THR A 133 9.70 -0.45 -2.20
N PRO A 134 9.92 -1.04 -3.39
CA PRO A 134 10.91 -2.11 -3.53
C PRO A 134 12.30 -1.70 -3.07
N LYS A 135 12.68 -0.46 -3.32
CA LYS A 135 13.97 0.07 -2.87
C LYS A 135 14.05 0.10 -1.35
N ASP A 136 12.99 0.56 -0.68
CA ASP A 136 12.93 0.59 0.78
C ASP A 136 12.99 -0.81 1.36
N PHE A 137 12.29 -1.76 0.74
CA PHE A 137 12.32 -3.16 1.17
C PHE A 137 13.73 -3.73 1.06
N ASN A 138 14.41 -3.48 -0.06
CA ASN A 138 15.79 -3.95 -0.26
C ASN A 138 16.74 -3.34 0.78
N ASN A 139 16.58 -2.06 1.09
CA ASN A 139 17.37 -1.40 2.11
C ASN A 139 17.11 -2.00 3.50
N LEU A 140 15.85 -2.29 3.79
CA LEU A 140 15.48 -2.93 5.04
C LEU A 140 16.12 -4.31 5.15
N MET A 141 16.05 -5.12 4.11
CA MET A 141 16.66 -6.46 4.08
C MET A 141 18.18 -6.39 4.27
N THR A 142 18.82 -5.40 3.68
CA THR A 142 20.26 -5.24 3.79
C THR A 142 20.69 -4.81 5.18
N LYS A 143 19.96 -3.90 5.80
CA LYS A 143 20.34 -3.29 7.08
C LYS A 143 19.74 -4.01 8.29
N ASN A 144 18.61 -4.69 8.12
CA ASN A 144 17.88 -5.36 9.18
C ASN A 144 17.29 -6.66 8.67
N SER A 145 18.15 -7.61 8.28
CA SER A 145 17.71 -8.83 7.61
C SER A 145 16.74 -9.67 8.44
N ASN A 146 16.92 -9.71 9.77
CA ASN A 146 16.01 -10.45 10.65
C ASN A 146 14.59 -9.84 10.61
N LEU A 147 14.51 -8.51 10.59
CA LEU A 147 13.24 -7.83 10.50
C LEU A 147 12.59 -8.04 9.13
N GLY A 148 13.37 -7.96 8.06
CA GLY A 148 12.88 -8.19 6.71
C GLY A 148 12.26 -9.57 6.54
N VAL A 149 12.86 -10.59 7.12
CA VAL A 149 12.31 -11.96 7.08
C VAL A 149 10.97 -12.04 7.82
N LYS A 150 10.82 -11.33 8.94
CA LYS A 150 9.57 -11.34 9.71
C LYS A 150 8.39 -10.74 8.99
N ILE A 151 8.61 -9.79 8.08
CA ILE A 151 7.51 -9.11 7.39
C ILE A 151 7.12 -9.78 6.07
N LEU A 152 7.78 -10.86 5.70
CA LEU A 152 7.44 -11.61 4.48
C LEU A 152 6.24 -12.54 4.67
#